data_c2f51bf2d375ed827f02c57cfd6950b3
#
_entry.id   c2f51bf2d375ed827f02c57cfd6950b3
#
_cell.length_a   1.000
_cell.length_b   1.000
_cell.length_c   1.000
_cell.angle_alpha   90.00
_cell.angle_beta   90.00
_cell.angle_gamma   90.00
#
_symmetry.space_group_name_H-M   'P 1'
#
loop_
_entity.id
_entity.type
_entity.pdbx_description
1 polymer ?
#
loop_
_entity_poly.entity_id
_entity_poly.type
_entity_poly.pdbx_seq_one_letter_code
_entity_poly.pdbx_strand_id
1 'polypeptide(L)'
;EAEMVRDQALSLSGLQSVKMHGPSVYPPQPPNLWQAAFNGQRSWVTSKGEDRYRRGFYTFLRRTVPYPSMATFDAPSREICTVRRIRTNTPLQSFVTLNDEAYVEFAQALARRIYTEGGNLTVDRLKFALRLTLAKPVEARRLAALTELFNGELAYYQERPDAAKELFGKTVPLPPGASLREMAALTVVANVLLNLDAILMKG
;
A
#
# COMPACT_ATOMS: atom_id res chain seq x y z
N GLU A 1 -2.56 -6.66 13.13
CA GLU A 1 -2.10 -5.44 13.82
C GLU A 1 -1.67 -4.38 12.82
N ALA A 2 -1.88 -3.11 13.14
CA ALA A 2 -1.62 -1.97 12.25
C ALA A 2 -0.21 -1.95 11.64
N GLU A 3 0.80 -2.19 12.47
CA GLU A 3 2.20 -2.24 12.04
C GLU A 3 2.43 -3.38 11.03
N MET A 4 1.76 -4.52 11.21
CA MET A 4 1.88 -5.68 10.32
C MET A 4 1.22 -5.43 8.97
N VAL A 5 0.09 -4.70 8.92
CA VAL A 5 -0.58 -4.33 7.66
C VAL A 5 0.37 -3.50 6.81
N ARG A 6 1.01 -2.49 7.41
CA ARG A 6 2.02 -1.68 6.74
C ARG A 6 3.24 -2.52 6.30
N ASP A 7 3.80 -3.31 7.22
CA ASP A 7 5.00 -4.12 6.95
C ASP A 7 4.76 -5.12 5.82
N GLN A 8 3.57 -5.72 5.78
CA GLN A 8 3.20 -6.64 4.72
C GLN A 8 3.09 -5.94 3.36
N ALA A 9 2.44 -4.77 3.31
CA ALA A 9 2.34 -4.00 2.09
C ALA A 9 3.72 -3.55 1.57
N LEU A 10 4.61 -3.10 2.47
CA LEU A 10 6.00 -2.78 2.16
C LEU A 10 6.80 -3.99 1.64
N SER A 11 6.63 -5.16 2.28
CA SER A 11 7.31 -6.39 1.88
C SER A 11 6.85 -6.89 0.52
N LEU A 12 5.53 -6.91 0.28
CA LEU A 12 4.96 -7.33 -1.00
C LEU A 12 5.37 -6.40 -2.14
N SER A 13 5.42 -5.11 -1.89
CA SER A 13 5.85 -4.11 -2.89
C SER A 13 7.36 -4.10 -3.15
N GLY A 14 8.16 -4.75 -2.30
CA GLY A 14 9.62 -4.74 -2.39
C GLY A 14 10.27 -3.45 -1.91
N LEU A 15 9.50 -2.56 -1.26
CA LEU A 15 9.99 -1.28 -0.74
C LEU A 15 10.56 -1.37 0.68
N GLN A 16 10.31 -2.46 1.40
CA GLN A 16 10.65 -2.56 2.82
C GLN A 16 12.15 -2.37 3.07
N SER A 17 12.47 -1.35 3.86
CA SER A 17 13.83 -1.18 4.41
C SER A 17 14.10 -2.22 5.49
N VAL A 18 15.26 -2.84 5.40
CA VAL A 18 15.76 -3.80 6.40
C VAL A 18 16.52 -3.14 7.55
N LYS A 19 16.66 -1.81 7.52
CA LYS A 19 17.38 -1.04 8.51
C LYS A 19 16.77 -1.21 9.90
N MET A 20 17.58 -1.67 10.83
CA MET A 20 17.21 -1.87 12.23
C MET A 20 17.80 -0.75 13.10
N HIS A 21 17.16 -0.51 14.24
CA HIS A 21 17.56 0.50 15.23
C HIS A 21 17.50 1.95 14.72
N GLY A 22 17.87 2.92 15.53
CA GLY A 22 17.86 4.34 15.21
C GLY A 22 16.53 5.04 15.54
N PRO A 23 16.39 6.31 15.15
CA PRO A 23 15.24 7.14 15.50
C PRO A 23 13.95 6.70 14.79
N SER A 24 12.83 7.20 15.30
CA SER A 24 11.53 7.07 14.64
C SER A 24 11.51 7.76 13.28
N VAL A 25 10.65 7.26 12.39
CA VAL A 25 10.45 7.78 11.03
C VAL A 25 9.04 8.33 10.84
N TYR A 26 8.90 9.17 9.84
CA TYR A 26 7.67 9.90 9.51
C TYR A 26 7.15 9.46 8.13
N PRO A 27 6.36 8.38 8.02
CA PRO A 27 5.77 7.98 6.75
C PRO A 27 4.84 9.05 6.18
N PRO A 28 4.48 9.01 4.88
CA PRO A 28 3.51 9.92 4.30
C PRO A 28 2.17 9.86 5.04
N GLN A 29 1.55 11.02 5.23
CA GLN A 29 0.19 11.14 5.75
C GLN A 29 -0.51 12.33 5.10
N PRO A 30 -1.85 12.42 5.17
CA PRO A 30 -2.57 13.57 4.64
C PRO A 30 -2.00 14.90 5.16
N PRO A 31 -1.88 15.92 4.30
CA PRO A 31 -1.31 17.21 4.69
C PRO A 31 -2.16 17.92 5.74
N ASN A 32 -1.56 18.88 6.43
CA ASN A 32 -2.20 19.81 7.37
C ASN A 32 -2.78 19.22 8.66
N LEU A 33 -2.75 17.92 8.89
CA LEU A 33 -3.27 17.30 10.12
C LEU A 33 -2.59 17.88 11.38
N TRP A 34 -1.27 17.97 11.37
CA TRP A 34 -0.51 18.49 12.50
C TRP A 34 -0.63 20.01 12.64
N GLN A 35 -0.70 20.73 11.53
CA GLN A 35 -0.92 22.17 11.55
C GLN A 35 -2.27 22.52 12.17
N ALA A 36 -3.33 21.82 11.78
CA ALA A 36 -4.66 22.01 12.35
C ALA A 36 -4.70 21.69 13.86
N ALA A 37 -4.08 20.56 14.26
CA ALA A 37 -4.09 20.11 15.65
C ALA A 37 -3.21 20.97 16.59
N PHE A 38 -2.21 21.69 16.07
CA PHE A 38 -1.24 22.46 16.86
C PHE A 38 -1.18 23.95 16.48
N ASN A 39 -2.23 24.49 15.86
CA ASN A 39 -2.31 25.90 15.45
C ASN A 39 -1.08 26.37 14.65
N GLY A 40 -0.61 25.55 13.73
CA GLY A 40 0.57 25.83 12.89
C GLY A 40 1.94 25.70 13.58
N GLN A 41 1.98 25.44 14.88
CA GLN A 41 3.25 25.37 15.63
C GLN A 41 4.09 24.09 15.33
N ARG A 42 3.50 23.10 14.69
CA ARG A 42 4.17 21.82 14.39
C ARG A 42 3.82 21.34 12.99
N SER A 43 4.79 20.70 12.37
CA SER A 43 4.65 20.09 11.06
C SER A 43 5.06 18.62 11.08
N TRP A 44 4.50 17.85 10.17
CA TRP A 44 4.94 16.49 9.86
C TRP A 44 5.82 16.55 8.63
N VAL A 45 7.13 16.35 8.81
CA VAL A 45 8.08 16.30 7.71
C VAL A 45 8.29 14.85 7.31
N THR A 46 7.72 14.44 6.17
CA THR A 46 7.83 13.08 5.67
C THR A 46 9.29 12.67 5.48
N SER A 47 9.67 11.51 6.02
CA SER A 47 10.99 10.92 5.86
C SER A 47 11.29 10.64 4.39
N LYS A 48 12.57 10.78 4.01
CA LYS A 48 13.06 10.58 2.63
C LYS A 48 13.92 9.33 2.55
N GLY A 49 14.12 8.85 1.31
CA GLY A 49 14.97 7.69 1.04
C GLY A 49 14.50 6.44 1.78
N GLU A 50 15.43 5.66 2.28
CA GLU A 50 15.20 4.40 2.98
C GLU A 50 14.29 4.55 4.22
N ASP A 51 14.41 5.64 4.95
CA ASP A 51 13.64 5.89 6.18
C ASP A 51 12.12 6.05 5.91
N ARG A 52 11.73 6.40 4.68
CA ARG A 52 10.32 6.44 4.24
C ARG A 52 9.65 5.05 4.30
N TYR A 53 10.44 4.00 4.07
CA TYR A 53 9.96 2.62 3.90
C TYR A 53 10.34 1.70 5.06
N ARG A 54 10.71 2.25 6.19
CA ARG A 54 10.98 1.45 7.38
C ARG A 54 9.70 0.80 7.92
N ARG A 55 9.90 -0.29 8.63
CA ARG A 55 8.83 -1.06 9.26
C ARG A 55 7.93 -0.18 10.11
N GLY A 56 6.66 -0.57 10.21
CA GLY A 56 5.63 0.13 10.97
C GLY A 56 6.00 0.39 12.43
N PHE A 57 6.79 -0.50 13.03
CA PHE A 57 7.32 -0.34 14.39
C PHE A 57 8.08 0.97 14.60
N TYR A 58 8.77 1.49 13.58
CA TYR A 58 9.54 2.73 13.65
C TYR A 58 8.73 4.00 13.39
N THR A 59 7.46 3.88 13.04
CA THR A 59 6.60 5.05 12.80
C THR A 59 6.50 5.91 14.05
N PHE A 60 6.78 7.21 13.90
CA PHE A 60 6.65 8.15 15.00
C PHE A 60 5.21 8.19 15.50
N LEU A 61 5.03 8.01 16.79
CA LEU A 61 3.73 8.02 17.44
C LEU A 61 3.61 9.18 18.39
N ARG A 62 2.55 9.97 18.21
CA ARG A 62 2.15 11.02 19.13
C ARG A 62 0.73 10.76 19.63
N ARG A 63 0.55 10.69 20.94
CA ARG A 63 -0.75 10.35 21.55
C ARG A 63 -1.89 11.29 21.12
N THR A 64 -1.63 12.62 21.09
CA THR A 64 -2.61 13.63 20.70
C THR A 64 -3.00 13.59 19.21
N VAL A 65 -2.10 13.16 18.34
CA VAL A 65 -2.34 13.03 16.88
C VAL A 65 -1.64 11.76 16.42
N PRO A 66 -2.27 10.61 16.58
CA PRO A 66 -1.72 9.34 16.12
C PRO A 66 -1.62 9.32 14.59
N TYR A 67 -0.72 8.48 14.07
CA TYR A 67 -0.60 8.28 12.63
C TYR A 67 -1.89 7.69 12.06
N PRO A 68 -2.58 8.33 11.09
CA PRO A 68 -3.97 8.04 10.74
C PRO A 68 -4.22 6.59 10.31
N SER A 69 -3.41 6.06 9.40
CA SER A 69 -3.63 4.69 8.92
C SER A 69 -3.44 3.65 10.03
N MET A 70 -2.50 3.86 10.96
CA MET A 70 -2.35 2.96 12.10
C MET A 70 -3.53 3.05 13.07
N ALA A 71 -4.05 4.25 13.33
CA ALA A 71 -5.24 4.43 14.15
C ALA A 71 -6.46 3.71 13.54
N THR A 72 -6.62 3.77 12.23
CA THR A 72 -7.69 3.07 11.50
C THR A 72 -7.56 1.54 11.60
N PHE A 73 -6.33 1.01 11.70
CA PHE A 73 -6.06 -0.41 11.90
C PHE A 73 -5.87 -0.79 13.38
N ASP A 74 -6.58 -0.12 14.27
CA ASP A 74 -6.67 -0.44 15.71
C ASP A 74 -5.33 -0.38 16.47
N ALA A 75 -4.40 0.49 16.05
CA ALA A 75 -3.21 0.73 16.86
C ALA A 75 -3.62 1.36 18.20
N PRO A 76 -3.03 0.94 19.34
CA PRO A 76 -3.36 1.50 20.62
C PRO A 76 -2.96 2.98 20.70
N SER A 77 -3.80 3.80 21.36
CA SER A 77 -3.53 5.23 21.60
C SER A 77 -2.28 5.47 22.46
N ARG A 78 -1.88 4.47 23.26
CA ARG A 78 -0.81 4.53 24.26
C ARG A 78 -1.06 5.57 25.38
N GLU A 79 -2.29 5.97 25.55
CA GLU A 79 -2.71 6.81 26.69
C GLU A 79 -2.91 5.96 27.93
N ILE A 80 -3.38 4.74 27.75
CA ILE A 80 -3.60 3.75 28.80
C ILE A 80 -2.90 2.44 28.46
N CYS A 81 -2.58 1.65 29.48
CA CYS A 81 -2.06 0.30 29.28
C CYS A 81 -3.14 -0.59 28.66
N THR A 82 -2.80 -1.22 27.54
CA THR A 82 -3.69 -2.10 26.80
C THR A 82 -3.21 -3.55 26.93
N VAL A 83 -3.96 -4.37 27.63
CA VAL A 83 -3.63 -5.80 27.83
C VAL A 83 -3.80 -6.58 26.52
N ARG A 84 -4.81 -6.24 25.73
CA ARG A 84 -5.10 -6.88 24.44
C ARG A 84 -5.56 -5.84 23.44
N ARG A 85 -4.99 -5.87 22.23
CA ARG A 85 -5.45 -5.03 21.11
C ARG A 85 -6.74 -5.62 20.53
N ILE A 86 -7.76 -4.79 20.38
CA ILE A 86 -8.95 -5.12 19.62
C ILE A 86 -8.57 -5.15 18.16
N ARG A 87 -9.15 -6.05 17.38
CA ARG A 87 -9.02 -6.10 15.92
C ARG A 87 -10.40 -5.98 15.33
N THR A 88 -10.58 -4.98 14.49
CA THR A 88 -11.83 -4.77 13.75
C THR A 88 -11.63 -5.01 12.26
N ASN A 89 -12.72 -5.21 11.54
CA ASN A 89 -12.75 -5.20 10.09
C ASN A 89 -13.85 -4.23 9.68
N THR A 90 -13.43 -3.06 9.23
CA THR A 90 -14.35 -1.96 8.93
C THR A 90 -14.19 -1.45 7.51
N PRO A 91 -15.26 -0.91 6.89
CA PRO A 91 -15.14 -0.28 5.56
C PRO A 91 -14.09 0.83 5.53
N LEU A 92 -13.86 1.54 6.64
CA LEU A 92 -12.86 2.59 6.73
C LEU A 92 -11.44 2.06 6.51
N GLN A 93 -11.13 0.86 6.97
CA GLN A 93 -9.85 0.20 6.72
C GLN A 93 -9.63 -0.07 5.23
N SER A 94 -10.67 -0.52 4.52
CA SER A 94 -10.62 -0.66 3.06
C SER A 94 -10.42 0.68 2.36
N PHE A 95 -11.08 1.75 2.81
CA PHE A 95 -10.86 3.08 2.25
C PHE A 95 -9.42 3.57 2.44
N VAL A 96 -8.80 3.29 3.57
CA VAL A 96 -7.40 3.64 3.81
C VAL A 96 -6.48 2.88 2.85
N THR A 97 -6.61 1.57 2.72
CA THR A 97 -5.74 0.79 1.81
C THR A 97 -5.94 1.14 0.34
N LEU A 98 -7.13 1.62 -0.05
CA LEU A 98 -7.42 2.02 -1.42
C LEU A 98 -6.96 3.44 -1.77
N ASN A 99 -6.92 4.37 -0.79
CA ASN A 99 -6.79 5.80 -1.09
C ASN A 99 -5.64 6.51 -0.36
N ASP A 100 -5.08 5.93 0.71
CA ASP A 100 -3.97 6.57 1.42
C ASP A 100 -2.71 6.62 0.53
N GLU A 101 -2.04 7.78 0.51
CA GLU A 101 -0.87 8.05 -0.34
C GLU A 101 0.20 6.96 -0.22
N ALA A 102 0.46 6.48 1.00
CA ALA A 102 1.46 5.44 1.22
C ALA A 102 1.03 4.10 0.60
N TYR A 103 -0.25 3.72 0.73
CA TYR A 103 -0.75 2.46 0.17
C TYR A 103 -0.88 2.50 -1.36
N VAL A 104 -1.21 3.65 -1.93
CA VAL A 104 -1.17 3.85 -3.39
C VAL A 104 0.26 3.71 -3.90
N GLU A 105 1.25 4.29 -3.21
CA GLU A 105 2.67 4.12 -3.53
C GLU A 105 3.10 2.65 -3.45
N PHE A 106 2.66 1.91 -2.43
CA PHE A 106 2.94 0.48 -2.31
C PHE A 106 2.30 -0.32 -3.44
N ALA A 107 1.08 0.03 -3.87
CA ALA A 107 0.42 -0.61 -5.01
C ALA A 107 1.16 -0.33 -6.32
N GLN A 108 1.64 0.89 -6.55
CA GLN A 108 2.47 1.23 -7.72
C GLN A 108 3.77 0.41 -7.75
N ALA A 109 4.45 0.29 -6.62
CA ALA A 109 5.68 -0.49 -6.52
C ALA A 109 5.42 -2.00 -6.69
N LEU A 110 4.32 -2.52 -6.12
CA LEU A 110 3.89 -3.90 -6.34
C LEU A 110 3.54 -4.15 -7.81
N ALA A 111 2.85 -3.23 -8.47
CA ALA A 111 2.56 -3.30 -9.91
C ALA A 111 3.85 -3.39 -10.74
N ARG A 112 4.86 -2.56 -10.41
CA ARG A 112 6.17 -2.62 -11.04
C ARG A 112 6.84 -3.99 -10.83
N ARG A 113 6.78 -4.52 -9.62
CA ARG A 113 7.31 -5.82 -9.29
C ARG A 113 6.60 -6.95 -10.05
N ILE A 114 5.26 -6.91 -10.14
CA ILE A 114 4.45 -7.85 -10.93
C ILE A 114 4.86 -7.80 -12.40
N TYR A 115 5.08 -6.62 -12.95
CA TYR A 115 5.50 -6.45 -14.33
C TYR A 115 6.89 -7.04 -14.60
N THR A 116 7.85 -6.76 -13.71
CA THR A 116 9.27 -7.14 -13.91
C THR A 116 9.59 -8.59 -13.55
N GLU A 117 8.93 -9.14 -12.53
CA GLU A 117 9.20 -10.49 -12.00
C GLU A 117 8.19 -11.54 -12.45
N GLY A 118 7.00 -11.14 -12.91
CA GLY A 118 5.89 -12.05 -13.26
C GLY A 118 5.96 -12.70 -14.63
N GLY A 119 7.02 -12.43 -15.41
CA GLY A 119 7.17 -12.97 -16.76
C GLY A 119 6.61 -12.06 -17.86
N ASN A 120 6.56 -12.57 -19.09
CA ASN A 120 6.22 -11.76 -20.26
C ASN A 120 4.72 -11.75 -20.59
N LEU A 121 3.98 -12.76 -20.19
CA LEU A 121 2.55 -12.86 -20.46
C LEU A 121 1.72 -12.28 -19.31
N THR A 122 0.67 -11.55 -19.62
CA THR A 122 -0.26 -10.99 -18.61
C THR A 122 -0.76 -12.04 -17.64
N VAL A 123 -1.13 -13.22 -18.14
CA VAL A 123 -1.62 -14.33 -17.29
C VAL A 123 -0.55 -14.78 -16.28
N ASP A 124 0.71 -14.83 -16.68
CA ASP A 124 1.80 -15.26 -15.78
C ASP A 124 2.09 -14.18 -14.74
N ARG A 125 2.02 -12.91 -15.11
CA ARG A 125 2.08 -11.77 -14.20
C ARG A 125 0.98 -11.82 -13.14
N LEU A 126 -0.25 -12.10 -13.53
CA LEU A 126 -1.38 -12.22 -12.60
C LEU A 126 -1.28 -13.45 -11.70
N LYS A 127 -0.79 -14.58 -12.22
CA LYS A 127 -0.47 -15.77 -11.41
C LYS A 127 0.64 -15.48 -10.40
N PHE A 128 1.69 -14.78 -10.81
CA PHE A 128 2.76 -14.33 -9.91
C PHE A 128 2.21 -13.44 -8.81
N ALA A 129 1.38 -12.45 -9.16
CA ALA A 129 0.75 -11.55 -8.21
C ALA A 129 -0.05 -12.32 -7.14
N LEU A 130 -0.88 -13.28 -7.53
CA LEU A 130 -1.65 -14.12 -6.61
C LEU A 130 -0.76 -14.98 -5.71
N ARG A 131 0.28 -15.60 -6.26
CA ARG A 131 1.22 -16.42 -5.48
C ARG A 131 2.00 -15.59 -4.48
N LEU A 132 2.47 -14.42 -4.91
CA LEU A 132 3.23 -13.50 -4.06
C LEU A 132 2.39 -13.01 -2.88
N THR A 133 1.15 -12.62 -3.14
CA THR A 133 0.27 -12.02 -2.12
C THR A 133 -0.35 -13.07 -1.20
N LEU A 134 -0.84 -14.18 -1.72
CA LEU A 134 -1.59 -15.16 -0.93
C LEU A 134 -0.73 -16.32 -0.41
N ALA A 135 0.47 -16.53 -0.96
CA ALA A 135 1.34 -17.67 -0.66
C ALA A 135 0.61 -19.04 -0.78
N LYS A 136 -0.33 -19.15 -1.72
CA LYS A 136 -1.18 -20.33 -1.95
C LYS A 136 -1.19 -20.70 -3.45
N PRO A 137 -1.57 -21.92 -3.79
CA PRO A 137 -1.86 -22.29 -5.18
C PRO A 137 -2.88 -21.35 -5.81
N VAL A 138 -2.70 -21.06 -7.09
CA VAL A 138 -3.56 -20.12 -7.83
C VAL A 138 -4.89 -20.81 -8.17
N GLU A 139 -5.97 -20.29 -7.60
CA GLU A 139 -7.33 -20.73 -7.93
C GLU A 139 -7.79 -20.14 -9.27
N ALA A 140 -8.34 -20.97 -10.15
CA ALA A 140 -8.81 -20.55 -11.47
C ALA A 140 -9.83 -19.39 -11.39
N ARG A 141 -10.76 -19.44 -10.42
CA ARG A 141 -11.77 -18.40 -10.22
C ARG A 141 -11.13 -17.04 -9.87
N ARG A 142 -10.14 -17.03 -9.00
CA ARG A 142 -9.44 -15.78 -8.61
C ARG A 142 -8.62 -15.22 -9.77
N LEU A 143 -7.97 -16.10 -10.53
CA LEU A 143 -7.23 -15.68 -11.72
C LEU A 143 -8.15 -15.08 -12.78
N ALA A 144 -9.32 -15.70 -13.01
CA ALA A 144 -10.31 -15.17 -13.96
C ALA A 144 -10.80 -13.78 -13.54
N ALA A 145 -11.18 -13.59 -12.27
CA ALA A 145 -11.63 -12.30 -11.76
C ALA A 145 -10.53 -11.21 -11.88
N LEU A 146 -9.27 -11.55 -11.58
CA LEU A 146 -8.17 -10.62 -11.75
C LEU A 146 -7.87 -10.28 -13.21
N THR A 147 -8.05 -11.24 -14.08
CA THR A 147 -7.87 -11.03 -15.54
C THR A 147 -8.96 -10.12 -16.08
N GLU A 148 -10.20 -10.30 -15.66
CA GLU A 148 -11.31 -9.43 -16.01
C GLU A 148 -11.08 -8.00 -15.50
N LEU A 149 -10.70 -7.84 -14.22
CA LEU A 149 -10.35 -6.55 -13.66
C LEU A 149 -9.23 -5.86 -14.46
N PHE A 150 -8.12 -6.57 -14.70
CA PHE A 150 -7.00 -6.01 -15.47
C PHE A 150 -7.41 -5.53 -16.86
N ASN A 151 -8.20 -6.35 -17.60
CA ASN A 151 -8.65 -6.00 -18.93
C ASN A 151 -9.60 -4.80 -18.92
N GLY A 152 -10.50 -4.73 -17.94
CA GLY A 152 -11.40 -3.58 -17.76
C GLY A 152 -10.63 -2.30 -17.50
N GLU A 153 -9.66 -2.35 -16.58
CA GLU A 153 -8.82 -1.20 -16.25
C GLU A 153 -7.90 -0.79 -17.42
N LEU A 154 -7.38 -1.76 -18.17
CA LEU A 154 -6.58 -1.48 -19.35
C LEU A 154 -7.39 -0.71 -20.42
N ALA A 155 -8.63 -1.10 -20.65
CA ALA A 155 -9.55 -0.40 -21.53
C ALA A 155 -9.88 1.01 -20.99
N TYR A 156 -10.16 1.14 -19.71
CA TYR A 156 -10.42 2.41 -19.04
C TYR A 156 -9.28 3.41 -19.22
N TYR A 157 -8.04 2.99 -18.97
CA TYR A 157 -6.86 3.86 -19.10
C TYR A 157 -6.41 4.08 -20.55
N GLN A 158 -6.86 3.26 -21.48
CA GLN A 158 -6.66 3.51 -22.91
C GLN A 158 -7.45 4.74 -23.38
N GLU A 159 -8.65 4.92 -22.85
CA GLU A 159 -9.49 6.08 -23.14
C GLU A 159 -9.09 7.33 -22.32
N ARG A 160 -8.36 7.14 -21.21
CA ARG A 160 -8.03 8.20 -20.24
C ARG A 160 -6.53 8.22 -19.91
N PRO A 161 -5.67 8.61 -20.87
CA PRO A 161 -4.21 8.58 -20.68
C PRO A 161 -3.74 9.52 -19.55
N ASP A 162 -4.43 10.64 -19.31
CA ASP A 162 -4.10 11.56 -18.22
C ASP A 162 -4.36 10.93 -16.85
N ALA A 163 -5.44 10.17 -16.69
CA ALA A 163 -5.71 9.43 -15.46
C ALA A 163 -4.65 8.35 -15.21
N ALA A 164 -4.19 7.67 -16.26
CA ALA A 164 -3.09 6.71 -16.15
C ALA A 164 -1.80 7.38 -15.67
N LYS A 165 -1.48 8.57 -16.19
CA LYS A 165 -0.32 9.36 -15.79
C LYS A 165 -0.45 9.90 -14.36
N GLU A 166 -1.65 10.22 -13.93
CA GLU A 166 -1.90 10.67 -12.55
C GLU A 166 -1.73 9.52 -11.56
N LEU A 167 -2.24 8.33 -11.88
CA LEU A 167 -2.13 7.16 -11.02
C LEU A 167 -0.72 6.57 -11.00
N PHE A 168 0.01 6.56 -12.11
CA PHE A 168 1.35 5.97 -12.19
C PHE A 168 2.36 6.95 -12.82
N GLY A 169 3.56 7.02 -12.27
CA GLY A 169 4.65 7.78 -12.85
C GLY A 169 5.13 9.00 -12.06
N LYS A 170 4.50 9.31 -10.91
CA LYS A 170 4.97 10.39 -10.03
C LYS A 170 6.02 9.91 -9.02
N THR A 171 5.83 8.74 -8.44
CA THR A 171 6.64 8.24 -7.32
C THR A 171 7.49 7.03 -7.71
N VAL A 172 6.96 6.15 -8.54
CA VAL A 172 7.62 4.91 -8.97
C VAL A 172 8.02 5.01 -10.45
N PRO A 173 9.28 4.76 -10.81
CA PRO A 173 9.72 4.84 -12.20
C PRO A 173 9.09 3.77 -13.08
N LEU A 174 8.75 4.15 -14.31
CA LEU A 174 8.19 3.24 -15.32
C LEU A 174 9.23 2.17 -15.70
N PRO A 175 8.89 0.86 -15.67
CA PRO A 175 9.79 -0.19 -16.12
C PRO A 175 10.07 -0.08 -17.63
N PRO A 176 11.26 -0.50 -18.09
CA PRO A 176 11.54 -0.56 -19.53
C PRO A 176 10.53 -1.42 -20.29
N GLY A 177 10.01 -0.88 -21.39
CA GLY A 177 9.03 -1.57 -22.25
C GLY A 177 7.59 -1.54 -21.76
N ALA A 178 7.32 -1.03 -20.55
CA ALA A 178 5.96 -0.89 -20.02
C ALA A 178 5.27 0.36 -20.59
N SER A 179 3.96 0.27 -20.80
CA SER A 179 3.13 1.44 -21.07
C SER A 179 2.51 2.00 -19.79
N LEU A 180 2.27 3.31 -19.73
CA LEU A 180 1.60 3.95 -18.57
C LEU A 180 0.24 3.32 -18.28
N ARG A 181 -0.55 3.04 -19.32
CA ARG A 181 -1.87 2.41 -19.17
C ARG A 181 -1.81 1.02 -18.54
N GLU A 182 -0.84 0.21 -18.98
CA GLU A 182 -0.63 -1.13 -18.42
C GLU A 182 -0.19 -1.06 -16.95
N MET A 183 0.70 -0.15 -16.63
CA MET A 183 1.14 0.05 -15.25
C MET A 183 0.04 0.62 -14.36
N ALA A 184 -0.81 1.50 -14.87
CA ALA A 184 -1.99 1.98 -14.15
C ALA A 184 -2.98 0.83 -13.88
N ALA A 185 -3.29 0.01 -14.88
CA ALA A 185 -4.14 -1.17 -14.72
C ALA A 185 -3.56 -2.17 -13.70
N LEU A 186 -2.26 -2.45 -13.77
CA LEU A 186 -1.57 -3.29 -12.78
C LEU A 186 -1.56 -2.66 -11.38
N THR A 187 -1.56 -1.33 -11.27
CA THR A 187 -1.64 -0.64 -9.98
C THR A 187 -3.00 -0.85 -9.33
N VAL A 188 -4.09 -0.80 -10.09
CA VAL A 188 -5.43 -1.13 -9.56
C VAL A 188 -5.50 -2.57 -9.11
N VAL A 189 -4.98 -3.51 -9.93
CA VAL A 189 -4.87 -4.94 -9.54
C VAL A 189 -4.07 -5.10 -8.23
N ALA A 190 -2.93 -4.45 -8.12
CA ALA A 190 -2.08 -4.50 -6.92
C ALA A 190 -2.78 -3.91 -5.70
N ASN A 191 -3.50 -2.80 -5.88
CA ASN A 191 -4.27 -2.15 -4.82
C ASN A 191 -5.40 -3.07 -4.31
N VAL A 192 -6.15 -3.71 -5.21
CA VAL A 192 -7.17 -4.71 -4.84
C VAL A 192 -6.54 -5.90 -4.11
N LEU A 193 -5.40 -6.39 -4.55
CA LEU A 193 -4.68 -7.48 -3.87
C LEU A 193 -4.27 -7.10 -2.46
N LEU A 194 -3.73 -5.90 -2.24
CA LEU A 194 -3.35 -5.40 -0.91
C LEU A 194 -4.56 -5.21 0.03
N ASN A 195 -5.77 -5.07 -0.51
CA ASN A 195 -7.01 -4.89 0.23
C ASN A 195 -7.79 -6.20 0.48
N LEU A 196 -7.27 -7.35 0.07
CA LEU A 196 -7.93 -8.62 0.33
C LEU A 196 -7.94 -8.96 1.83
N ASP A 197 -9.05 -9.50 2.35
CA ASP A 197 -9.14 -9.98 3.74
C ASP A 197 -8.00 -10.93 4.11
N ALA A 198 -7.60 -11.82 3.20
CA ALA A 198 -6.49 -12.73 3.40
C ALA A 198 -5.13 -12.04 3.63
N ILE A 199 -5.03 -10.75 3.28
CA ILE A 199 -3.86 -9.89 3.50
C ILE A 199 -4.03 -9.08 4.79
N LEU A 200 -5.20 -8.49 4.99
CA LEU A 200 -5.48 -7.58 6.11
C LEU A 200 -5.74 -8.34 7.42
N MET A 201 -6.45 -9.46 7.31
CA MET A 201 -6.92 -10.26 8.45
C MET A 201 -6.23 -11.62 8.47
N LYS A 202 -5.08 -11.70 9.13
CA LYS A 202 -4.45 -13.00 9.42
C LYS A 202 -5.09 -13.57 10.68
N GLY A 203 -5.81 -14.68 10.49
CA GLY A 203 -6.36 -15.48 11.59
C GLY A 203 -5.28 -16.11 12.45
#